data_0088f05672686778fc7e61257e30a5b3
#
_entry.id   0088f05672686778fc7e61257e30a5b3
#
_cell.length_a   1.000
_cell.length_b   1.000
_cell.length_c   1.000
_cell.angle_alpha   90.00
_cell.angle_beta   90.00
_cell.angle_gamma   90.00
#
_symmetry.space_group_name_H-M   'P 1'
#
loop_
_entity.id
_entity.type
_entity.pdbx_description
1 polymer ?
#
loop_
_entity_poly.entity_id
_entity_poly.type
_entity_poly.pdbx_seq_one_letter_code
_entity_poly.pdbx_strand_id
1 'polypeptide(L)'
;MIYIYVAGKANTMAKYVITYDIGTTGIKTCLIEIDESMKILASSTAGYNLYVDDETGVKGGAEQDADEWWEAMCTTTKTVLNKTPHVTKEMIEGISFCSAMQGLVLVDKEGNCIRRPMTYMDQRAREELKKGIAHGVQVAGAEVTKLLKYLRYTGAVSSSVKDPIWKYKWVEAHEPENFKKIYKWLDIKEYLILRASGEFVMTQDSAFGTLLYDTRKGHEGWCNPVCKMVGVNIEHMPTIKKSTEEVGKITEKAAKELGLAEGTAVYGGGGDASLIGVGAGAVEIGDTHIYSGTSGWVGTVVPEQIVDAGAMMAAIVGVDPEAYNYFGELETSNKCVSWVKDHLALDEIGVFLKKYGNASDSFEQVEFNLYDYLEEVIDTIPAGSNGVVFTPWLHGNRCPFEDPNAAGMFFNIRLETGKTELIRAVVEGICFHMRWMLERQEQKVSKYKKEDTVRFCGGGALGETTCQILSDILQRDVVVVESPQNIGAVGAAACIAVGMKLIPTMKDVKKLIPVKTTYHPNKANKAVYDRNFQVFKNLYKDNKKNFEILNG
;
A
#
# COMPACT_ATOMS: atom_id res chain seq x y z
N MET A 1 19.40 29.09 -48.32
CA MET A 1 20.06 27.96 -47.69
C MET A 1 19.46 27.84 -46.28
N ILE A 2 18.42 27.01 -46.17
CA ILE A 2 17.68 26.82 -44.89
C ILE A 2 18.29 25.58 -44.22
N TYR A 3 18.97 25.78 -43.11
CA TYR A 3 19.47 24.69 -42.29
C TYR A 3 18.27 24.14 -41.46
N ILE A 4 17.81 22.97 -41.86
CA ILE A 4 16.88 22.18 -41.05
C ILE A 4 17.72 21.50 -39.95
N TYR A 5 17.58 21.96 -38.71
CA TYR A 5 18.12 21.30 -37.53
C TYR A 5 17.24 20.06 -37.27
N VAL A 6 17.68 18.91 -37.75
CA VAL A 6 17.13 17.62 -37.32
C VAL A 6 17.74 17.35 -35.94
N ALA A 7 16.96 17.65 -34.89
CA ALA A 7 17.29 17.18 -33.56
C ALA A 7 17.28 15.64 -33.58
N GLY A 8 18.46 15.05 -33.64
CA GLY A 8 18.64 13.61 -33.48
C GLY A 8 18.12 13.21 -32.11
N LYS A 9 17.12 12.33 -32.07
CA LYS A 9 16.78 11.58 -30.88
C LYS A 9 18.06 10.91 -30.38
N ALA A 10 18.57 11.30 -29.24
CA ALA A 10 19.59 10.56 -28.55
C ALA A 10 19.03 9.15 -28.34
N ASN A 11 19.67 8.15 -28.93
CA ASN A 11 19.34 6.74 -28.75
C ASN A 11 19.74 6.40 -27.29
N THR A 12 18.85 6.69 -26.33
CA THR A 12 19.06 6.30 -24.94
C THR A 12 18.95 4.78 -24.91
N MET A 13 20.07 4.09 -24.68
CA MET A 13 20.03 2.65 -24.47
C MET A 13 19.12 2.33 -23.31
N ALA A 14 18.23 1.34 -23.48
CA ALA A 14 17.34 0.84 -22.45
C ALA A 14 18.12 0.52 -21.16
N LYS A 15 17.57 0.91 -20.02
CA LYS A 15 18.13 0.65 -18.68
C LYS A 15 17.31 -0.44 -18.00
N TYR A 16 17.99 -1.38 -17.37
CA TYR A 16 17.35 -2.48 -16.66
C TYR A 16 17.51 -2.30 -15.16
N VAL A 17 16.41 -2.44 -14.42
CA VAL A 17 16.38 -2.31 -12.97
C VAL A 17 15.58 -3.45 -12.36
N ILE A 18 15.90 -3.80 -11.11
CA ILE A 18 15.12 -4.77 -10.35
C ILE A 18 14.45 -4.05 -9.20
N THR A 19 13.17 -4.30 -9.02
CA THR A 19 12.38 -3.72 -7.94
C THR A 19 11.66 -4.80 -7.15
N TYR A 20 11.51 -4.53 -5.85
CA TYR A 20 10.93 -5.44 -4.88
C TYR A 20 9.70 -4.78 -4.27
N ASP A 21 8.58 -5.49 -4.27
CA ASP A 21 7.35 -5.11 -3.57
C ASP A 21 7.12 -6.10 -2.42
N ILE A 22 7.36 -5.64 -1.19
CA ILE A 22 7.37 -6.44 0.02
C ILE A 22 6.02 -6.28 0.72
N GLY A 23 5.14 -7.24 0.53
CA GLY A 23 3.81 -7.28 1.15
C GLY A 23 3.81 -8.01 2.50
N THR A 24 2.62 -8.26 3.02
CA THR A 24 2.43 -8.93 4.32
C THR A 24 2.81 -10.41 4.32
N THR A 25 2.63 -11.11 3.21
CA THR A 25 2.80 -12.58 3.13
C THR A 25 3.78 -13.01 2.06
N GLY A 26 4.43 -12.08 1.39
CA GLY A 26 5.37 -12.41 0.32
C GLY A 26 5.99 -11.19 -0.33
N ILE A 27 7.04 -11.43 -1.08
CA ILE A 27 7.75 -10.45 -1.90
C ILE A 27 7.47 -10.73 -3.37
N LYS A 28 7.19 -9.67 -4.11
CA LYS A 28 7.12 -9.68 -5.56
C LYS A 28 8.30 -8.92 -6.13
N THR A 29 9.05 -9.56 -7.00
CA THR A 29 10.21 -8.97 -7.69
C THR A 29 9.87 -8.77 -9.15
N CYS A 30 10.17 -7.59 -9.68
CA CYS A 30 10.02 -7.26 -11.08
C CYS A 30 11.36 -6.86 -11.70
N LEU A 31 11.68 -7.40 -12.88
CA LEU A 31 12.70 -6.87 -13.76
C LEU A 31 12.02 -5.89 -14.71
N ILE A 32 12.46 -4.64 -14.69
CA ILE A 32 11.85 -3.53 -15.44
C ILE A 32 12.85 -2.93 -16.40
N GLU A 33 12.43 -2.78 -17.64
CA GLU A 33 13.11 -1.98 -18.65
C GLU A 33 12.60 -0.55 -18.61
N ILE A 34 13.52 0.41 -18.54
CA ILE A 34 13.23 1.84 -18.60
C ILE A 34 13.82 2.40 -19.88
N ASP A 35 12.94 2.82 -20.80
CA ASP A 35 13.29 3.46 -22.06
C ASP A 35 12.27 4.59 -22.34
N GLU A 36 11.50 4.55 -23.39
CA GLU A 36 10.38 5.47 -23.65
C GLU A 36 9.19 5.20 -22.71
N SER A 37 9.16 4.02 -22.08
CA SER A 37 8.21 3.62 -21.03
C SER A 37 8.85 2.72 -19.99
N MET A 38 8.18 2.49 -18.87
CA MET A 38 8.53 1.48 -17.88
C MET A 38 7.80 0.17 -18.22
N LYS A 39 8.55 -0.84 -18.65
CA LYS A 39 8.00 -2.13 -19.06
C LYS A 39 8.48 -3.25 -18.16
N ILE A 40 7.57 -4.00 -17.59
CA ILE A 40 7.89 -5.21 -16.82
C ILE A 40 8.23 -6.34 -17.78
N LEU A 41 9.46 -6.81 -17.75
CA LEU A 41 9.95 -7.91 -18.60
C LEU A 41 9.68 -9.27 -17.94
N ALA A 42 9.82 -9.34 -16.62
CA ALA A 42 9.53 -10.54 -15.84
C ALA A 42 9.13 -10.18 -14.44
N SER A 43 8.33 -11.04 -13.82
CA SER A 43 8.00 -10.99 -12.40
C SER A 43 8.10 -12.36 -11.76
N SER A 44 8.32 -12.37 -10.44
CA SER A 44 8.33 -13.57 -9.61
C SER A 44 7.87 -13.23 -8.20
N THR A 45 7.16 -14.15 -7.56
CA THR A 45 6.68 -13.99 -6.19
C THR A 45 7.18 -15.15 -5.34
N ALA A 46 7.54 -14.88 -4.08
CA ALA A 46 7.83 -15.89 -3.08
C ALA A 46 7.19 -15.48 -1.75
N GLY A 47 6.59 -16.46 -1.07
CA GLY A 47 5.97 -16.27 0.23
C GLY A 47 6.97 -16.36 1.38
N TYR A 48 6.54 -15.85 2.55
CA TYR A 48 7.19 -16.04 3.84
C TYR A 48 6.13 -16.05 4.94
N ASN A 49 6.53 -16.53 6.13
CA ASN A 49 5.60 -16.76 7.21
C ASN A 49 5.23 -15.47 7.95
N LEU A 50 4.00 -15.41 8.43
CA LEU A 50 3.51 -14.45 9.40
C LEU A 50 3.16 -15.22 10.67
N TYR A 51 3.87 -14.96 11.75
CA TYR A 51 3.67 -15.58 13.07
C TYR A 51 2.73 -14.70 13.88
N VAL A 52 1.62 -15.25 14.37
CA VAL A 52 0.61 -14.49 15.10
C VAL A 52 0.29 -15.13 16.46
N ASP A 53 -0.17 -14.30 17.39
CA ASP A 53 -0.64 -14.70 18.72
C ASP A 53 0.27 -15.73 19.42
N ASP A 54 -0.18 -16.97 19.60
CA ASP A 54 0.54 -18.02 20.33
C ASP A 54 1.90 -18.36 19.72
N GLU A 55 2.06 -18.23 18.39
CA GLU A 55 3.34 -18.45 17.71
C GLU A 55 4.40 -17.38 18.07
N THR A 56 3.95 -16.21 18.53
CA THR A 56 4.82 -15.14 19.05
C THR A 56 4.99 -15.21 20.57
N GLY A 57 4.23 -16.06 21.24
CA GLY A 57 4.14 -16.15 22.69
C GLY A 57 3.40 -15.00 23.38
N VAL A 58 2.80 -14.07 22.60
CA VAL A 58 2.11 -12.89 23.13
C VAL A 58 0.82 -12.65 22.35
N LYS A 59 -0.32 -12.57 23.05
CA LYS A 59 -1.61 -12.25 22.43
C LYS A 59 -1.57 -10.88 21.73
N GLY A 60 -2.04 -10.84 20.50
CA GLY A 60 -1.98 -9.66 19.63
C GLY A 60 -0.60 -9.47 18.97
N GLY A 61 0.31 -10.42 19.12
CA GLY A 61 1.60 -10.42 18.43
C GLY A 61 1.43 -10.71 16.93
N ALA A 62 2.24 -10.05 16.10
CA ALA A 62 2.34 -10.33 14.67
C ALA A 62 3.79 -10.07 14.21
N GLU A 63 4.53 -11.12 13.98
CA GLU A 63 5.97 -11.10 13.70
C GLU A 63 6.30 -11.82 12.40
N GLN A 64 7.46 -11.50 11.84
CA GLN A 64 8.03 -12.16 10.67
C GLN A 64 9.50 -12.47 10.91
N ASP A 65 10.05 -13.40 10.10
CA ASP A 65 11.47 -13.69 10.11
C ASP A 65 12.18 -12.89 9.00
N ALA A 66 13.16 -12.08 9.40
CA ALA A 66 13.88 -11.23 8.47
C ALA A 66 14.80 -12.01 7.51
N ASP A 67 15.21 -13.22 7.86
CA ASP A 67 15.99 -14.09 6.99
C ASP A 67 15.08 -14.69 5.90
N GLU A 68 13.82 -15.02 6.22
CA GLU A 68 12.84 -15.45 5.21
C GLU A 68 12.59 -14.34 4.15
N TRP A 69 12.56 -13.07 4.53
CA TRP A 69 12.46 -11.97 3.56
C TRP A 69 13.65 -11.95 2.60
N TRP A 70 14.86 -12.11 3.15
CA TRP A 70 16.08 -12.11 2.35
C TRP A 70 16.16 -13.31 1.41
N GLU A 71 15.81 -14.50 1.89
CA GLU A 71 15.77 -15.72 1.08
C GLU A 71 14.74 -15.61 -0.07
N ALA A 72 13.56 -15.09 0.22
CA ALA A 72 12.53 -14.83 -0.78
C ALA A 72 13.02 -13.81 -1.83
N MET A 73 13.69 -12.73 -1.39
CA MET A 73 14.31 -11.73 -2.28
C MET A 73 15.38 -12.35 -3.17
N CYS A 74 16.27 -13.18 -2.64
CA CYS A 74 17.30 -13.88 -3.39
C CYS A 74 16.71 -14.85 -4.42
N THR A 75 15.69 -15.60 -4.03
CA THR A 75 15.01 -16.59 -4.89
C THR A 75 14.31 -15.91 -6.05
N THR A 76 13.54 -14.87 -5.78
CA THR A 76 12.79 -14.15 -6.83
C THR A 76 13.68 -13.37 -7.75
N THR A 77 14.80 -12.80 -7.25
CA THR A 77 15.82 -12.12 -8.10
C THR A 77 16.41 -13.07 -9.13
N LYS A 78 16.87 -14.24 -8.69
CA LYS A 78 17.42 -15.27 -9.60
C LYS A 78 16.37 -15.74 -10.61
N THR A 79 15.11 -15.87 -10.15
CA THR A 79 14.01 -16.31 -11.02
C THR A 79 13.72 -15.31 -12.14
N VAL A 80 13.65 -14.00 -11.85
CA VAL A 80 13.39 -12.99 -12.91
C VAL A 80 14.55 -12.89 -13.90
N LEU A 81 15.80 -13.02 -13.45
CA LEU A 81 16.96 -13.07 -14.32
C LEU A 81 16.94 -14.31 -15.24
N ASN A 82 16.57 -15.48 -14.69
CA ASN A 82 16.45 -16.70 -15.49
C ASN A 82 15.32 -16.63 -16.53
N LYS A 83 14.22 -15.92 -16.23
CA LYS A 83 13.12 -15.68 -17.17
C LYS A 83 13.50 -14.72 -18.32
N THR A 84 14.59 -13.96 -18.17
CA THR A 84 15.05 -12.95 -19.13
C THR A 84 16.53 -13.13 -19.48
N PRO A 85 16.93 -14.23 -20.12
CA PRO A 85 18.33 -14.60 -20.32
C PRO A 85 19.14 -13.63 -21.20
N HIS A 86 18.46 -12.71 -21.88
CA HIS A 86 19.10 -11.64 -22.64
C HIS A 86 19.52 -10.44 -21.78
N VAL A 87 19.07 -10.37 -20.51
CA VAL A 87 19.48 -9.35 -19.54
C VAL A 87 20.44 -10.00 -18.55
N THR A 88 21.72 -9.64 -18.61
CA THR A 88 22.71 -10.16 -17.66
C THR A 88 22.75 -9.33 -16.38
N LYS A 89 23.30 -9.89 -15.31
CA LYS A 89 23.42 -9.20 -14.02
C LYS A 89 24.22 -7.90 -14.10
N GLU A 90 25.18 -7.81 -15.05
CA GLU A 90 25.99 -6.62 -15.29
C GLU A 90 25.20 -5.48 -15.96
N MET A 91 24.06 -5.79 -16.58
CA MET A 91 23.18 -4.81 -17.20
C MET A 91 22.20 -4.19 -16.19
N ILE A 92 22.12 -4.72 -14.96
CA ILE A 92 21.25 -4.17 -13.92
C ILE A 92 21.87 -2.93 -13.31
N GLU A 93 21.31 -1.78 -13.61
CA GLU A 93 21.82 -0.46 -13.18
C GLU A 93 21.51 -0.15 -11.70
N GLY A 94 20.42 -0.70 -11.16
CA GLY A 94 20.05 -0.46 -9.78
C GLY A 94 18.90 -1.31 -9.27
N ILE A 95 18.76 -1.33 -7.94
CA ILE A 95 17.63 -1.94 -7.25
C ILE A 95 16.90 -0.93 -6.37
N SER A 96 15.59 -1.13 -6.16
CA SER A 96 14.77 -0.30 -5.26
C SER A 96 13.59 -1.09 -4.69
N PHE A 97 12.88 -0.50 -3.72
CA PHE A 97 11.93 -1.19 -2.87
C PHE A 97 10.60 -0.43 -2.74
N CYS A 98 9.51 -1.17 -2.77
CA CYS A 98 8.21 -0.82 -2.22
C CYS A 98 7.93 -1.76 -1.06
N SER A 99 7.40 -1.30 0.07
CA SER A 99 7.08 -2.22 1.17
C SER A 99 5.89 -1.78 1.99
N ALA A 100 5.26 -2.74 2.66
CA ALA A 100 4.42 -2.45 3.83
C ALA A 100 5.20 -1.58 4.83
N MET A 101 4.51 -0.69 5.50
CA MET A 101 5.08 0.33 6.40
C MET A 101 4.79 0.02 7.87
N GLN A 102 5.39 0.80 8.77
CA GLN A 102 5.14 0.76 10.21
C GLN A 102 5.56 -0.56 10.88
N GLY A 103 6.53 -1.27 10.30
CA GLY A 103 7.22 -2.36 10.97
C GLY A 103 8.17 -1.85 12.08
N LEU A 104 8.62 -2.76 12.93
CA LEU A 104 9.68 -2.50 13.90
C LEU A 104 10.77 -3.55 13.72
N VAL A 105 11.88 -3.18 13.11
CA VAL A 105 13.08 -4.00 12.93
C VAL A 105 14.21 -3.41 13.74
N LEU A 106 14.59 -4.07 14.82
CA LEU A 106 15.65 -3.62 15.72
C LEU A 106 16.92 -4.41 15.43
N VAL A 107 18.01 -3.69 15.16
CA VAL A 107 19.28 -4.29 14.76
C VAL A 107 20.43 -3.87 15.68
N ASP A 108 21.42 -4.75 15.83
CA ASP A 108 22.70 -4.48 16.48
C ASP A 108 23.68 -3.73 15.56
N LYS A 109 24.90 -3.48 16.05
CA LYS A 109 25.94 -2.77 15.29
C LYS A 109 26.44 -3.53 14.06
N GLU A 110 26.33 -4.84 14.09
CA GLU A 110 26.69 -5.75 13.01
C GLU A 110 25.57 -5.88 11.97
N GLY A 111 24.38 -5.29 12.23
CA GLY A 111 23.22 -5.32 11.35
C GLY A 111 22.35 -6.57 11.51
N ASN A 112 22.54 -7.36 12.56
CA ASN A 112 21.70 -8.53 12.82
C ASN A 112 20.42 -8.11 13.54
N CYS A 113 19.31 -8.73 13.21
CA CYS A 113 18.07 -8.55 13.97
C CYS A 113 18.23 -9.08 15.40
N ILE A 114 17.92 -8.23 16.37
CA ILE A 114 17.99 -8.56 17.81
C ILE A 114 16.87 -9.50 18.22
N ARG A 115 15.75 -9.42 17.51
CA ARG A 115 14.54 -10.22 17.66
C ARG A 115 13.80 -10.30 16.33
N ARG A 116 12.80 -11.19 16.22
CA ARG A 116 11.90 -11.19 15.08
C ARG A 116 11.23 -9.83 14.93
N PRO A 117 11.24 -9.22 13.72
CA PRO A 117 10.52 -7.99 13.42
C PRO A 117 9.03 -8.07 13.74
N MET A 118 8.50 -7.00 14.33
CA MET A 118 7.07 -6.82 14.52
C MET A 118 6.48 -6.11 13.30
N THR A 119 5.39 -6.64 12.75
CA THR A 119 4.71 -6.04 11.59
C THR A 119 3.76 -4.90 12.00
N TYR A 120 3.19 -4.20 11.01
CA TYR A 120 2.13 -3.20 11.24
C TYR A 120 0.85 -3.80 11.87
N MET A 121 0.68 -5.13 11.79
CA MET A 121 -0.48 -5.83 12.38
C MET A 121 -0.35 -6.05 13.89
N ASP A 122 0.87 -5.95 14.43
CA ASP A 122 1.14 -6.22 15.84
C ASP A 122 0.40 -5.26 16.77
N GLN A 123 -0.32 -5.80 17.75
CA GLN A 123 -1.18 -5.07 18.67
C GLN A 123 -0.87 -5.37 20.14
N ARG A 124 0.32 -5.92 20.46
CA ARG A 124 0.67 -6.30 21.84
C ARG A 124 0.87 -5.12 22.78
N ALA A 125 1.21 -3.94 22.27
CA ALA A 125 1.67 -2.77 23.03
C ALA A 125 0.54 -1.89 23.60
N ARG A 126 -0.57 -2.48 24.05
CA ARG A 126 -1.76 -1.75 24.58
C ARG A 126 -1.45 -0.96 25.84
N GLU A 127 -0.68 -1.53 26.74
CA GLU A 127 -0.31 -0.87 28.00
C GLU A 127 0.67 0.28 27.78
N GLU A 128 1.62 0.14 26.82
CA GLU A 128 2.56 1.17 26.45
C GLU A 128 1.88 2.37 25.80
N LEU A 129 0.91 2.12 24.91
CA LEU A 129 0.04 3.16 24.34
C LEU A 129 -0.69 3.91 25.46
N LYS A 130 -1.35 3.17 26.38
CA LYS A 130 -2.12 3.75 27.47
C LYS A 130 -1.25 4.62 28.37
N LYS A 131 -0.08 4.13 28.78
CA LYS A 131 0.88 4.87 29.59
C LYS A 131 1.51 6.04 28.82
N GLY A 132 1.78 5.84 27.52
CA GLY A 132 2.50 6.80 26.69
C GLY A 132 1.67 7.99 26.26
N ILE A 133 0.43 7.80 25.81
CA ILE A 133 -0.37 8.87 25.22
C ILE A 133 -1.87 8.80 25.56
N ALA A 134 -2.41 7.62 25.80
CA ALA A 134 -3.85 7.44 26.02
C ALA A 134 -4.20 7.53 27.52
N HIS A 135 -3.86 8.65 28.17
CA HIS A 135 -4.15 8.92 29.58
C HIS A 135 -4.62 10.36 29.80
N GLY A 136 -5.23 10.66 30.96
CA GLY A 136 -5.73 12.01 31.27
C GLY A 136 -6.94 12.42 30.41
N VAL A 137 -7.05 13.73 30.11
CA VAL A 137 -8.09 14.26 29.23
C VAL A 137 -7.70 13.98 27.79
N GLN A 138 -8.51 13.21 27.09
CA GLN A 138 -8.22 12.71 25.76
C GLN A 138 -9.13 13.29 24.68
N VAL A 139 -8.55 13.50 23.49
CA VAL A 139 -9.25 13.78 22.23
C VAL A 139 -8.63 12.89 21.16
N ALA A 140 -9.45 12.21 20.38
CA ALA A 140 -8.99 11.26 19.34
C ALA A 140 -7.96 10.22 19.85
N GLY A 141 -8.21 9.66 21.05
CA GLY A 141 -7.35 8.63 21.65
C GLY A 141 -6.03 9.11 22.25
N ALA A 142 -5.76 10.42 22.24
CA ALA A 142 -4.53 11.01 22.77
C ALA A 142 -4.78 12.11 23.80
N GLU A 143 -3.90 12.20 24.79
CA GLU A 143 -3.87 13.29 25.76
C GLU A 143 -3.67 14.63 25.03
N VAL A 144 -4.49 15.65 25.39
CA VAL A 144 -4.66 16.90 24.62
C VAL A 144 -3.32 17.63 24.39
N THR A 145 -2.44 17.71 25.40
CA THR A 145 -1.17 18.46 25.23
C THR A 145 -0.19 17.72 24.30
N LYS A 146 -0.20 16.37 24.33
CA LYS A 146 0.59 15.53 23.44
C LYS A 146 0.03 15.56 22.01
N LEU A 147 -1.29 15.50 21.88
CA LEU A 147 -2.00 15.67 20.61
C LEU A 147 -1.57 16.97 19.91
N LEU A 148 -1.63 18.10 20.61
CA LEU A 148 -1.23 19.40 20.06
C LEU A 148 0.23 19.44 19.64
N LYS A 149 1.14 18.78 20.39
CA LYS A 149 2.56 18.68 20.01
C LYS A 149 2.71 17.82 18.74
N TYR A 150 2.06 16.68 18.67
CA TYR A 150 2.08 15.84 17.47
C TYR A 150 1.59 16.59 16.24
N LEU A 151 0.40 17.22 16.32
CA LEU A 151 -0.15 18.00 15.21
C LEU A 151 0.77 19.15 14.77
N ARG A 152 1.47 19.76 15.73
CA ARG A 152 2.43 20.85 15.43
C ARG A 152 3.67 20.37 14.70
N TYR A 153 4.23 19.22 15.07
CA TYR A 153 5.55 18.76 14.61
C TYR A 153 5.45 17.74 13.47
N THR A 154 4.59 16.74 13.63
CA THR A 154 4.54 15.60 12.71
C THR A 154 3.30 15.60 11.80
N GLY A 155 2.28 16.38 12.13
CA GLY A 155 1.00 16.37 11.40
C GLY A 155 0.18 15.09 11.55
N ALA A 156 0.68 14.10 12.30
CA ALA A 156 -0.01 12.83 12.57
C ALA A 156 0.22 12.41 14.01
N VAL A 157 -0.71 11.67 14.61
CA VAL A 157 -0.71 11.31 16.03
C VAL A 157 -0.54 9.81 16.19
N SER A 158 0.38 9.39 17.06
CA SER A 158 0.52 7.97 17.44
C SER A 158 -0.53 7.59 18.48
N SER A 159 -1.74 7.34 18.02
CA SER A 159 -2.89 6.97 18.86
C SER A 159 -3.38 5.53 18.64
N SER A 160 -2.77 4.79 17.76
CA SER A 160 -3.07 3.37 17.50
C SER A 160 -2.09 2.44 18.21
N VAL A 161 -2.59 1.33 18.75
CA VAL A 161 -1.75 0.26 19.30
C VAL A 161 -0.82 -0.36 18.25
N LYS A 162 -1.16 -0.25 16.98
CA LYS A 162 -0.37 -0.73 15.83
C LYS A 162 0.84 0.15 15.52
N ASP A 163 0.90 1.37 16.08
CA ASP A 163 1.98 2.32 15.77
C ASP A 163 3.33 1.82 16.29
N PRO A 164 4.42 1.99 15.53
CA PRO A 164 5.70 1.38 15.85
C PRO A 164 6.36 1.92 17.13
N ILE A 165 6.03 3.14 17.55
CA ILE A 165 6.52 3.72 18.82
C ILE A 165 6.16 2.82 20.01
N TRP A 166 4.92 2.32 20.07
CA TRP A 166 4.46 1.52 21.21
C TRP A 166 5.07 0.14 21.19
N LYS A 167 5.31 -0.44 20.04
CA LYS A 167 6.07 -1.68 19.86
C LYS A 167 7.51 -1.52 20.37
N TYR A 168 8.19 -0.40 20.05
CA TYR A 168 9.52 -0.08 20.59
C TYR A 168 9.49 0.05 22.12
N LYS A 169 8.48 0.72 22.69
CA LYS A 169 8.30 0.84 24.15
C LYS A 169 7.98 -0.50 24.81
N TRP A 170 7.29 -1.38 24.10
CA TRP A 170 7.03 -2.73 24.58
C TRP A 170 8.34 -3.52 24.71
N VAL A 171 9.23 -3.45 23.71
CA VAL A 171 10.55 -4.09 23.79
C VAL A 171 11.38 -3.54 24.96
N GLU A 172 11.36 -2.22 25.19
CA GLU A 172 12.02 -1.61 26.35
C GLU A 172 11.53 -2.19 27.68
N ALA A 173 10.22 -2.37 27.82
CA ALA A 173 9.61 -2.84 29.04
C ALA A 173 9.70 -4.35 29.28
N HIS A 174 9.61 -5.15 28.23
CA HIS A 174 9.47 -6.61 28.32
C HIS A 174 10.71 -7.38 27.88
N GLU A 175 11.59 -6.78 27.09
CA GLU A 175 12.83 -7.39 26.61
C GLU A 175 14.06 -6.50 26.87
N PRO A 176 14.36 -6.12 28.14
CA PRO A 176 15.39 -5.12 28.46
C PRO A 176 16.81 -5.55 28.00
N GLU A 177 17.11 -6.84 27.94
CA GLU A 177 18.40 -7.33 27.46
C GLU A 177 18.55 -7.20 25.94
N ASN A 178 17.45 -7.36 25.19
CA ASN A 178 17.42 -7.04 23.76
C ASN A 178 17.50 -5.54 23.54
N PHE A 179 16.74 -4.77 24.30
CA PHE A 179 16.72 -3.30 24.18
C PHE A 179 18.11 -2.67 24.33
N LYS A 180 18.95 -3.18 25.22
CA LYS A 180 20.35 -2.70 25.41
C LYS A 180 21.25 -2.93 24.20
N LYS A 181 20.91 -3.86 23.32
CA LYS A 181 21.70 -4.19 22.12
C LYS A 181 21.33 -3.33 20.92
N ILE A 182 20.23 -2.55 20.99
CA ILE A 182 19.76 -1.76 19.86
C ILE A 182 20.82 -0.76 19.44
N TYR A 183 21.25 -0.88 18.19
CA TYR A 183 22.03 0.13 17.49
C TYR A 183 21.12 1.01 16.65
N LYS A 184 20.24 0.40 15.80
CA LYS A 184 19.30 1.14 14.97
C LYS A 184 17.92 0.49 14.95
N TRP A 185 16.91 1.34 14.79
CA TRP A 185 15.53 0.99 14.47
C TRP A 185 15.30 1.22 12.97
N LEU A 186 14.96 0.17 12.24
CA LEU A 186 14.68 0.16 10.81
C LEU A 186 13.20 -0.26 10.59
N ASP A 187 12.70 -0.02 9.38
CA ASP A 187 11.49 -0.68 8.88
C ASP A 187 11.90 -1.83 7.93
N ILE A 188 10.93 -2.52 7.33
CA ILE A 188 11.14 -3.76 6.55
C ILE A 188 12.11 -3.52 5.38
N LYS A 189 11.82 -2.54 4.50
CA LYS A 189 12.69 -2.27 3.36
C LYS A 189 14.06 -1.73 3.76
N GLU A 190 14.15 -0.95 4.82
CA GLU A 190 15.41 -0.43 5.32
C GLU A 190 16.32 -1.56 5.82
N TYR A 191 15.74 -2.61 6.40
CA TYR A 191 16.52 -3.79 6.75
C TYR A 191 17.03 -4.53 5.50
N LEU A 192 16.23 -4.63 4.43
CA LEU A 192 16.68 -5.23 3.17
C LEU A 192 17.73 -4.36 2.46
N ILE A 193 17.62 -3.03 2.55
CA ILE A 193 18.67 -2.09 2.11
C ILE A 193 19.95 -2.34 2.89
N LEU A 194 19.89 -2.45 4.22
CA LEU A 194 21.03 -2.78 5.08
C LEU A 194 21.68 -4.12 4.66
N ARG A 195 20.88 -5.16 4.46
CA ARG A 195 21.38 -6.48 4.01
C ARG A 195 22.07 -6.41 2.66
N ALA A 196 21.55 -5.59 1.74
CA ALA A 196 22.12 -5.43 0.40
C ALA A 196 23.37 -4.56 0.37
N SER A 197 23.43 -3.46 1.15
CA SER A 197 24.42 -2.41 1.01
C SER A 197 25.32 -2.19 2.23
N GLY A 198 24.92 -2.66 3.40
CA GLY A 198 25.59 -2.34 4.68
C GLY A 198 25.21 -0.98 5.28
N GLU A 199 24.28 -0.24 4.67
CA GLU A 199 23.94 1.13 5.09
C GLU A 199 22.74 1.18 6.05
N PHE A 200 22.90 1.89 7.17
CA PHE A 200 21.83 2.13 8.15
C PHE A 200 21.07 3.41 7.82
N VAL A 201 20.12 3.31 6.91
CA VAL A 201 19.35 4.46 6.39
C VAL A 201 17.86 4.22 6.50
N MET A 202 17.07 5.29 6.41
CA MET A 202 15.61 5.25 6.30
C MET A 202 15.15 6.36 5.37
N THR A 203 14.16 6.10 4.52
CA THR A 203 13.61 7.14 3.65
C THR A 203 12.66 8.06 4.42
N GLN A 204 12.43 9.27 3.90
CA GLN A 204 11.61 10.28 4.59
C GLN A 204 10.16 9.82 4.82
N ASP A 205 9.59 9.04 3.91
CA ASP A 205 8.24 8.50 4.05
C ASP A 205 8.16 7.40 5.11
N SER A 206 9.15 6.48 5.17
CA SER A 206 9.26 5.51 6.26
C SER A 206 9.54 6.20 7.60
N ALA A 207 10.38 7.23 7.62
CA ALA A 207 10.62 8.02 8.81
C ALA A 207 9.33 8.70 9.31
N PHE A 208 8.51 9.22 8.41
CA PHE A 208 7.16 9.71 8.74
C PHE A 208 6.28 8.60 9.31
N GLY A 209 6.32 7.39 8.74
CA GLY A 209 5.58 6.21 9.22
C GLY A 209 5.90 5.82 10.66
N THR A 210 7.08 6.20 11.19
CA THR A 210 7.40 6.03 12.62
C THR A 210 6.66 6.99 13.54
N LEU A 211 6.02 8.07 12.99
CA LEU A 211 5.39 9.17 13.73
C LEU A 211 6.36 9.99 14.58
N LEU A 212 7.64 9.94 14.24
CA LEU A 212 8.75 10.69 14.89
C LEU A 212 9.41 11.72 13.95
N TYR A 213 8.87 11.89 12.73
CA TYR A 213 9.41 12.78 11.70
C TYR A 213 8.80 14.18 11.79
N ASP A 214 9.64 15.22 11.81
CA ASP A 214 9.20 16.63 11.76
C ASP A 214 8.85 17.00 10.30
N THR A 215 7.59 17.34 10.04
CA THR A 215 7.11 17.70 8.70
C THR A 215 7.18 19.20 8.42
N ARG A 216 7.62 19.99 9.38
CA ARG A 216 7.65 21.45 9.21
C ARG A 216 8.75 21.86 8.24
N LYS A 217 8.39 22.71 7.28
CA LYS A 217 9.30 23.18 6.24
C LYS A 217 10.59 23.80 6.84
N GLY A 218 11.74 23.28 6.40
CA GLY A 218 13.06 23.68 6.88
C GLY A 218 13.48 23.05 8.22
N HIS A 219 12.69 22.10 8.73
CA HIS A 219 12.96 21.33 9.95
C HIS A 219 12.81 19.83 9.73
N GLU A 220 12.65 19.39 8.48
CA GLU A 220 12.41 18.00 8.11
C GLU A 220 13.50 17.09 8.68
N GLY A 221 13.07 16.02 9.35
CA GLY A 221 14.00 15.08 9.98
C GLY A 221 13.46 14.50 11.28
N TRP A 222 14.33 13.87 12.08
CA TRP A 222 13.92 13.29 13.36
C TRP A 222 13.49 14.36 14.36
N CYS A 223 12.28 14.24 14.88
CA CYS A 223 11.68 15.20 15.81
C CYS A 223 12.10 14.94 17.26
N ASN A 224 13.22 15.50 17.69
CA ASN A 224 13.71 15.34 19.07
C ASN A 224 12.67 15.71 20.15
N PRO A 225 11.85 16.78 20.01
CA PRO A 225 10.79 17.08 20.99
C PRO A 225 9.74 15.96 21.13
N VAL A 226 9.39 15.29 20.02
CA VAL A 226 8.44 14.16 20.06
C VAL A 226 9.14 12.90 20.60
N CYS A 227 10.35 12.58 20.15
CA CYS A 227 11.14 11.47 20.68
C CYS A 227 11.24 11.53 22.23
N LYS A 228 11.62 12.69 22.76
CA LYS A 228 11.68 12.91 24.23
C LYS A 228 10.33 12.76 24.90
N MET A 229 9.26 13.25 24.27
CA MET A 229 7.90 13.19 24.83
C MET A 229 7.39 11.74 24.99
N VAL A 230 7.71 10.86 24.06
CA VAL A 230 7.29 9.45 24.07
C VAL A 230 8.37 8.49 24.58
N GLY A 231 9.54 8.99 24.94
CA GLY A 231 10.64 8.20 25.52
C GLY A 231 11.36 7.33 24.50
N VAL A 232 11.52 7.79 23.25
CA VAL A 232 12.32 7.13 22.22
C VAL A 232 13.73 7.71 22.21
N ASN A 233 14.75 6.84 22.22
CA ASN A 233 16.14 7.26 22.09
C ASN A 233 16.44 7.64 20.64
N ILE A 234 16.70 8.91 20.39
CA ILE A 234 16.98 9.43 19.05
C ILE A 234 18.26 8.83 18.43
N GLU A 235 19.21 8.36 19.23
CA GLU A 235 20.43 7.72 18.74
C GLU A 235 20.15 6.35 18.08
N HIS A 236 18.99 5.73 18.36
CA HIS A 236 18.56 4.52 17.68
C HIS A 236 17.99 4.80 16.29
N MET A 237 17.77 6.07 15.94
CA MET A 237 17.20 6.40 14.63
C MET A 237 18.29 6.41 13.56
N PRO A 238 18.03 5.85 12.35
CA PRO A 238 19.00 5.81 11.26
C PRO A 238 19.14 7.17 10.54
N THR A 239 20.07 7.26 9.60
CA THR A 239 20.20 8.45 8.74
C THR A 239 19.04 8.53 7.76
N ILE A 240 18.37 9.69 7.69
CA ILE A 240 17.28 9.91 6.73
C ILE A 240 17.85 10.21 5.35
N LYS A 241 17.29 9.57 4.34
CA LYS A 241 17.61 9.70 2.92
C LYS A 241 16.37 9.99 2.10
N LYS A 242 16.54 10.54 0.88
CA LYS A 242 15.42 10.69 -0.06
C LYS A 242 15.12 9.36 -0.73
N SER A 243 13.85 9.13 -1.03
CA SER A 243 13.38 7.93 -1.74
C SER A 243 14.06 7.71 -3.09
N THR A 244 14.44 8.80 -3.77
CA THR A 244 15.14 8.76 -5.07
C THR A 244 16.66 8.77 -4.97
N GLU A 245 17.22 8.80 -3.76
CA GLU A 245 18.68 8.86 -3.56
C GLU A 245 19.31 7.47 -3.69
N GLU A 246 20.49 7.38 -4.32
CA GLU A 246 21.36 6.24 -4.19
C GLU A 246 21.86 6.19 -2.74
N VAL A 247 21.43 5.17 -2.01
CA VAL A 247 21.68 5.04 -0.56
C VAL A 247 22.85 4.12 -0.26
N GLY A 248 23.35 3.39 -1.24
CA GLY A 248 24.48 2.48 -1.12
C GLY A 248 24.66 1.65 -2.38
N LYS A 249 25.55 0.67 -2.31
CA LYS A 249 25.84 -0.27 -3.38
C LYS A 249 25.79 -1.70 -2.87
N ILE A 250 25.37 -2.63 -3.72
CA ILE A 250 25.35 -4.06 -3.39
C ILE A 250 26.77 -4.51 -3.02
N THR A 251 26.93 -5.09 -1.82
CA THR A 251 28.18 -5.65 -1.33
C THR A 251 28.53 -6.96 -2.04
N GLU A 252 29.80 -7.39 -1.99
CA GLU A 252 30.24 -8.68 -2.53
C GLU A 252 29.43 -9.86 -2.02
N LYS A 253 29.12 -9.88 -0.70
CA LYS A 253 28.30 -10.93 -0.08
C LYS A 253 26.88 -10.93 -0.65
N ALA A 254 26.22 -9.78 -0.67
CA ALA A 254 24.86 -9.66 -1.17
C ALA A 254 24.78 -9.96 -2.68
N ALA A 255 25.79 -9.57 -3.45
CA ALA A 255 25.88 -9.86 -4.89
C ALA A 255 25.87 -11.37 -5.18
N LYS A 256 26.63 -12.16 -4.41
CA LYS A 256 26.67 -13.63 -4.52
C LYS A 256 25.32 -14.26 -4.15
N GLU A 257 24.68 -13.77 -3.08
CA GLU A 257 23.41 -14.29 -2.60
C GLU A 257 22.24 -13.95 -3.55
N LEU A 258 22.17 -12.72 -4.06
CA LEU A 258 21.14 -12.23 -4.98
C LEU A 258 21.35 -12.71 -6.43
N GLY A 259 22.58 -13.01 -6.82
CA GLY A 259 22.93 -13.28 -8.22
C GLY A 259 23.06 -12.01 -9.07
N LEU A 260 23.40 -10.88 -8.45
CA LEU A 260 23.62 -9.57 -9.08
C LEU A 260 25.11 -9.23 -9.15
N ALA A 261 25.45 -8.15 -9.84
CA ALA A 261 26.81 -7.63 -9.85
C ALA A 261 27.12 -6.86 -8.55
N GLU A 262 28.31 -7.05 -7.99
CA GLU A 262 28.85 -6.19 -6.93
C GLU A 262 28.89 -4.73 -7.40
N GLY A 263 28.53 -3.81 -6.53
CA GLY A 263 28.52 -2.39 -6.84
C GLY A 263 27.27 -1.90 -7.58
N THR A 264 26.28 -2.77 -7.88
CA THR A 264 24.96 -2.33 -8.38
C THR A 264 24.35 -1.34 -7.39
N ALA A 265 23.84 -0.21 -7.90
CA ALA A 265 23.31 0.86 -7.06
C ALA A 265 22.04 0.42 -6.30
N VAL A 266 21.91 0.86 -5.05
CA VAL A 266 20.73 0.64 -4.20
C VAL A 266 20.05 1.98 -3.97
N TYR A 267 18.77 2.09 -4.33
CA TYR A 267 17.97 3.30 -4.18
C TYR A 267 16.97 3.15 -3.03
N GLY A 268 16.64 4.27 -2.38
CA GLY A 268 15.82 4.29 -1.18
C GLY A 268 14.43 3.68 -1.33
N GLY A 269 13.75 3.94 -2.46
CA GLY A 269 12.37 3.48 -2.66
C GLY A 269 11.39 4.12 -1.67
N GLY A 270 10.31 3.43 -1.33
CA GLY A 270 9.32 3.96 -0.41
C GLY A 270 8.35 2.90 0.12
N GLY A 271 7.45 3.33 1.00
CA GLY A 271 6.33 2.53 1.43
C GLY A 271 5.24 2.39 0.36
N ASP A 272 4.40 1.37 0.49
CA ASP A 272 3.29 1.10 -0.41
C ASP A 272 2.32 2.29 -0.52
N ALA A 273 1.92 2.89 0.61
CA ALA A 273 1.06 4.07 0.64
C ALA A 273 1.67 5.29 -0.07
N SER A 274 3.00 5.35 -0.22
CA SER A 274 3.70 6.43 -0.90
C SER A 274 3.95 6.14 -2.38
N LEU A 275 4.22 4.87 -2.75
CA LEU A 275 4.68 4.48 -4.09
C LEU A 275 3.57 4.02 -5.02
N ILE A 276 2.49 3.45 -4.50
CA ILE A 276 1.41 2.89 -5.33
C ILE A 276 0.78 3.98 -6.21
N GLY A 277 0.54 5.17 -5.66
CA GLY A 277 0.08 6.31 -6.45
C GLY A 277 1.04 6.70 -7.57
N VAL A 278 2.34 6.67 -7.27
CA VAL A 278 3.40 6.97 -8.26
C VAL A 278 3.38 5.94 -9.39
N GLY A 279 3.37 4.65 -9.05
CA GLY A 279 3.29 3.58 -10.04
C GLY A 279 2.00 3.58 -10.87
N ALA A 280 0.92 4.13 -10.34
CA ALA A 280 -0.30 4.39 -11.09
C ALA A 280 -0.22 5.69 -11.94
N GLY A 281 0.83 6.51 -11.78
CA GLY A 281 1.00 7.79 -12.45
C GLY A 281 0.21 8.95 -11.85
N ALA A 282 -0.22 8.82 -10.58
CA ALA A 282 -0.79 9.92 -9.80
C ALA A 282 0.35 10.67 -9.09
N VAL A 283 0.95 11.64 -9.76
CA VAL A 283 2.18 12.34 -9.32
C VAL A 283 2.09 13.85 -9.33
N GLU A 284 1.07 14.42 -9.95
CA GLU A 284 0.83 15.86 -9.96
C GLU A 284 -0.14 16.26 -8.83
N ILE A 285 0.02 17.49 -8.32
CA ILE A 285 -0.90 18.03 -7.32
C ILE A 285 -2.34 17.99 -7.85
N GLY A 286 -3.23 17.33 -7.13
CA GLY A 286 -4.63 17.09 -7.47
C GLY A 286 -4.89 15.74 -8.14
N ASP A 287 -3.87 15.00 -8.58
CA ASP A 287 -4.04 13.64 -9.08
C ASP A 287 -4.57 12.73 -7.96
N THR A 288 -5.55 11.91 -8.31
CA THR A 288 -6.17 10.96 -7.38
C THR A 288 -5.99 9.54 -7.88
N HIS A 289 -5.64 8.63 -6.96
CA HIS A 289 -5.65 7.20 -7.21
C HIS A 289 -6.53 6.45 -6.23
N ILE A 290 -7.09 5.35 -6.68
CA ILE A 290 -7.79 4.36 -5.87
C ILE A 290 -7.03 3.06 -6.00
N TYR A 291 -6.67 2.47 -4.88
CA TYR A 291 -6.07 1.15 -4.80
C TYR A 291 -7.07 0.15 -4.25
N SER A 292 -7.16 -1.02 -4.89
CA SER A 292 -7.95 -2.14 -4.42
C SER A 292 -7.11 -3.42 -4.45
N GLY A 293 -6.50 -3.70 -3.31
CA GLY A 293 -5.82 -4.94 -2.97
C GLY A 293 -6.56 -5.67 -1.87
N THR A 294 -5.89 -6.39 -0.99
CA THR A 294 -6.47 -7.00 0.23
C THR A 294 -7.23 -5.96 1.04
N SER A 295 -6.57 -4.85 1.40
CA SER A 295 -7.19 -3.58 1.81
C SER A 295 -7.37 -2.67 0.59
N GLY A 296 -7.89 -1.47 0.81
CA GLY A 296 -8.01 -0.48 -0.25
C GLY A 296 -7.86 0.94 0.30
N TRP A 297 -7.61 1.88 -0.58
CA TRP A 297 -7.54 3.29 -0.19
C TRP A 297 -7.83 4.24 -1.35
N VAL A 298 -8.10 5.46 -0.97
CA VAL A 298 -8.13 6.62 -1.87
C VAL A 298 -7.02 7.56 -1.45
N GLY A 299 -6.16 7.96 -2.38
CA GLY A 299 -5.07 8.90 -2.16
C GLY A 299 -5.09 10.03 -3.18
N THR A 300 -4.98 11.27 -2.71
CA THR A 300 -4.88 12.46 -3.55
C THR A 300 -3.58 13.20 -3.25
N VAL A 301 -2.82 13.53 -4.29
CA VAL A 301 -1.56 14.27 -4.17
C VAL A 301 -1.84 15.73 -3.79
N VAL A 302 -1.25 16.20 -2.71
CA VAL A 302 -1.44 17.55 -2.17
C VAL A 302 -0.11 18.24 -1.86
N PRO A 303 -0.04 19.60 -1.87
CA PRO A 303 1.22 20.30 -1.65
C PRO A 303 1.53 20.57 -0.18
N GLU A 304 0.64 20.24 0.73
CA GLU A 304 0.74 20.58 2.16
C GLU A 304 0.14 19.51 3.05
N GLN A 305 0.53 19.53 4.32
CA GLN A 305 -0.03 18.67 5.36
C GLN A 305 -1.52 19.00 5.58
N ILE A 306 -2.39 18.02 5.43
CA ILE A 306 -3.84 18.12 5.67
C ILE A 306 -4.24 17.04 6.65
N VAL A 307 -5.06 17.39 7.66
CA VAL A 307 -5.63 16.45 8.63
C VAL A 307 -7.14 16.61 8.69
N ASP A 308 -7.85 15.51 8.62
CA ASP A 308 -9.29 15.39 8.91
C ASP A 308 -9.50 14.32 9.97
N ALA A 309 -9.35 14.73 11.24
CA ALA A 309 -9.49 13.83 12.38
C ALA A 309 -10.89 13.20 12.46
N GLY A 310 -11.93 13.91 11.98
CA GLY A 310 -13.31 13.40 11.98
C GLY A 310 -13.57 12.29 10.96
N ALA A 311 -12.70 12.18 9.94
CA ALA A 311 -12.75 11.13 8.92
C ALA A 311 -11.58 10.15 9.01
N MET A 312 -10.70 10.29 10.00
CA MET A 312 -9.47 9.49 10.16
C MET A 312 -8.57 9.54 8.91
N MET A 313 -8.52 10.70 8.26
CA MET A 313 -7.72 10.93 7.06
C MET A 313 -6.63 11.96 7.32
N ALA A 314 -5.43 11.70 6.83
CA ALA A 314 -4.31 12.63 6.92
C ALA A 314 -3.43 12.57 5.67
N ALA A 315 -2.74 13.67 5.39
CA ALA A 315 -1.71 13.70 4.38
C ALA A 315 -0.44 13.04 4.93
N ILE A 316 0.05 12.03 4.24
CA ILE A 316 1.30 11.32 4.53
C ILE A 316 2.41 11.88 3.63
N VAL A 317 3.64 11.86 4.14
CA VAL A 317 4.81 12.27 3.35
C VAL A 317 4.99 11.32 2.18
N GLY A 318 5.08 11.87 0.96
CA GLY A 318 5.29 11.09 -0.25
C GLY A 318 6.78 10.81 -0.53
N VAL A 319 7.02 10.05 -1.59
CA VAL A 319 8.38 9.84 -2.10
C VAL A 319 8.96 11.07 -2.80
N ASP A 320 8.11 11.96 -3.32
CA ASP A 320 8.48 13.32 -3.69
C ASP A 320 8.46 14.19 -2.43
N PRO A 321 9.61 14.77 -2.00
CA PRO A 321 9.67 15.56 -0.79
C PRO A 321 8.85 16.85 -0.83
N GLU A 322 8.40 17.28 -2.00
CA GLU A 322 7.53 18.47 -2.20
C GLU A 322 6.03 18.14 -2.23
N ALA A 323 5.67 16.86 -2.07
CA ALA A 323 4.28 16.39 -2.18
C ALA A 323 3.91 15.44 -1.05
N TYR A 324 2.64 15.50 -0.69
CA TYR A 324 2.01 14.61 0.29
C TYR A 324 0.91 13.82 -0.39
N ASN A 325 0.58 12.65 0.14
CA ASN A 325 -0.61 11.89 -0.21
C ASN A 325 -1.69 12.10 0.86
N TYR A 326 -2.78 12.75 0.53
CA TYR A 326 -3.95 12.83 1.42
C TYR A 326 -4.72 11.52 1.30
N PHE A 327 -4.70 10.73 2.36
CA PHE A 327 -4.92 9.30 2.34
C PHE A 327 -6.08 8.90 3.23
N GLY A 328 -6.91 7.98 2.76
CA GLY A 328 -7.99 7.34 3.52
C GLY A 328 -8.08 5.86 3.17
N GLU A 329 -8.08 4.99 4.18
CA GLU A 329 -7.97 3.54 4.06
C GLU A 329 -9.29 2.82 4.34
N LEU A 330 -9.59 1.79 3.57
CA LEU A 330 -10.61 0.77 3.79
C LEU A 330 -9.92 -0.54 4.22
N GLU A 331 -10.26 -1.05 5.38
CA GLU A 331 -9.65 -2.28 5.96
C GLU A 331 -9.81 -3.51 5.06
N THR A 332 -10.98 -3.68 4.43
CA THR A 332 -11.28 -4.83 3.57
C THR A 332 -11.81 -4.39 2.22
N SER A 333 -11.02 -4.57 1.17
CA SER A 333 -11.37 -4.31 -0.23
C SER A 333 -11.53 -5.63 -0.99
N ASN A 334 -10.59 -6.05 -1.82
CA ASN A 334 -10.66 -7.35 -2.50
C ASN A 334 -10.66 -8.55 -1.55
N LYS A 335 -10.32 -8.35 -0.26
CA LYS A 335 -10.59 -9.37 0.76
C LYS A 335 -12.07 -9.77 0.82
N CYS A 336 -12.98 -8.84 0.51
CA CYS A 336 -14.40 -9.16 0.37
C CYS A 336 -14.70 -10.07 -0.83
N VAL A 337 -13.98 -9.89 -1.95
CA VAL A 337 -14.10 -10.79 -3.12
C VAL A 337 -13.51 -12.16 -2.80
N SER A 338 -12.38 -12.22 -2.07
CA SER A 338 -11.86 -13.49 -1.57
C SER A 338 -12.85 -14.18 -0.62
N TRP A 339 -13.51 -13.43 0.25
CA TRP A 339 -14.56 -13.95 1.12
C TRP A 339 -15.75 -14.53 0.33
N VAL A 340 -16.16 -13.85 -0.75
CA VAL A 340 -17.16 -14.40 -1.69
C VAL A 340 -16.70 -15.73 -2.27
N LYS A 341 -15.46 -15.80 -2.75
CA LYS A 341 -14.85 -17.02 -3.27
C LYS A 341 -14.95 -18.15 -2.26
N ASP A 342 -14.52 -17.88 -1.03
CA ASP A 342 -14.37 -18.91 0.00
C ASP A 342 -15.69 -19.35 0.64
N HIS A 343 -16.75 -18.52 0.63
CA HIS A 343 -17.97 -18.75 1.40
C HIS A 343 -19.25 -18.79 0.57
N LEU A 344 -19.28 -18.15 -0.61
CA LEU A 344 -20.47 -18.09 -1.46
C LEU A 344 -20.29 -18.82 -2.78
N ALA A 345 -19.09 -18.94 -3.32
CA ALA A 345 -18.81 -19.46 -4.66
C ALA A 345 -18.16 -20.86 -4.67
N LEU A 346 -17.94 -21.49 -3.51
CA LEU A 346 -17.26 -22.79 -3.41
C LEU A 346 -17.89 -23.89 -4.28
N ASP A 347 -19.22 -23.96 -4.34
CA ASP A 347 -19.92 -24.98 -5.14
C ASP A 347 -19.68 -24.78 -6.64
N GLU A 348 -19.65 -23.53 -7.09
CA GLU A 348 -19.37 -23.17 -8.48
C GLU A 348 -17.92 -23.38 -8.84
N ILE A 349 -16.99 -23.12 -7.89
CA ILE A 349 -15.56 -23.45 -8.02
C ILE A 349 -15.39 -24.94 -8.25
N GLY A 350 -16.04 -25.79 -7.45
CA GLY A 350 -15.98 -27.24 -7.60
C GLY A 350 -16.49 -27.72 -8.97
N VAL A 351 -17.54 -27.10 -9.49
CA VAL A 351 -18.08 -27.36 -10.84
C VAL A 351 -17.14 -26.82 -11.91
N PHE A 352 -16.62 -25.61 -11.73
CA PHE A 352 -15.67 -24.98 -12.65
C PHE A 352 -14.37 -25.80 -12.76
N LEU A 353 -13.77 -26.19 -11.66
CA LEU A 353 -12.55 -27.01 -11.63
C LEU A 353 -12.76 -28.38 -12.31
N LYS A 354 -13.94 -28.99 -12.14
CA LYS A 354 -14.27 -30.24 -12.84
C LYS A 354 -14.44 -30.06 -14.34
N LYS A 355 -14.90 -28.89 -14.77
CA LYS A 355 -15.28 -28.64 -16.18
C LYS A 355 -14.15 -28.01 -16.99
N TYR A 356 -13.34 -27.17 -16.38
CA TYR A 356 -12.35 -26.33 -17.07
C TYR A 356 -10.92 -26.49 -16.52
N GLY A 357 -10.74 -27.07 -15.33
CA GLY A 357 -9.43 -27.29 -14.75
C GLY A 357 -8.71 -28.44 -15.46
N ASN A 358 -7.50 -28.21 -15.95
CA ASN A 358 -6.62 -29.25 -16.43
C ASN A 358 -5.77 -29.77 -15.26
N ALA A 359 -5.51 -31.07 -15.24
CA ALA A 359 -4.70 -31.71 -14.19
C ALA A 359 -3.24 -31.16 -14.12
N SER A 360 -2.84 -30.33 -15.08
CA SER A 360 -1.52 -29.69 -15.20
C SER A 360 -1.50 -28.23 -14.77
N ASP A 361 -2.65 -27.62 -14.44
CA ASP A 361 -2.72 -26.21 -14.12
C ASP A 361 -2.15 -25.99 -12.69
N SER A 362 -1.29 -24.97 -12.55
CA SER A 362 -0.83 -24.53 -11.24
C SER A 362 -1.98 -23.93 -10.45
N PHE A 363 -1.93 -23.97 -9.11
CA PHE A 363 -2.94 -23.37 -8.24
C PHE A 363 -3.16 -21.87 -8.56
N GLU A 364 -2.07 -21.14 -8.87
CA GLU A 364 -2.12 -19.72 -9.28
C GLU A 364 -2.93 -19.51 -10.58
N GLN A 365 -2.79 -20.41 -11.55
CA GLN A 365 -3.52 -20.33 -12.84
C GLN A 365 -5.01 -20.61 -12.64
N VAL A 366 -5.33 -21.56 -11.79
CA VAL A 366 -6.73 -21.90 -11.43
C VAL A 366 -7.39 -20.74 -10.67
N GLU A 367 -6.66 -20.11 -9.76
CA GLU A 367 -7.15 -18.97 -9.00
C GLU A 367 -7.40 -17.75 -9.90
N PHE A 368 -6.53 -17.50 -10.87
CA PHE A 368 -6.70 -16.42 -11.86
C PHE A 368 -7.95 -16.64 -12.73
N ASN A 369 -8.13 -17.84 -13.27
CA ASN A 369 -9.30 -18.18 -14.08
C ASN A 369 -10.63 -18.05 -13.31
N LEU A 370 -10.59 -18.20 -11.99
CA LEU A 370 -11.78 -18.03 -11.15
C LEU A 370 -12.20 -16.57 -11.00
N TYR A 371 -11.27 -15.66 -10.85
CA TYR A 371 -11.59 -14.22 -10.79
C TYR A 371 -12.15 -13.72 -12.12
N ASP A 372 -11.62 -14.20 -13.26
CA ASP A 372 -12.17 -13.90 -14.59
C ASP A 372 -13.62 -14.42 -14.71
N TYR A 373 -13.89 -15.63 -14.22
CA TYR A 373 -15.24 -16.18 -14.19
C TYR A 373 -16.19 -15.34 -13.31
N LEU A 374 -15.74 -14.87 -12.15
CA LEU A 374 -16.55 -13.99 -11.32
C LEU A 374 -16.86 -12.66 -12.02
N GLU A 375 -15.92 -12.10 -12.78
CA GLU A 375 -16.12 -10.90 -13.60
C GLU A 375 -17.21 -11.13 -14.68
N GLU A 376 -17.18 -12.27 -15.37
CA GLU A 376 -18.22 -12.65 -16.34
C GLU A 376 -19.60 -12.78 -15.67
N VAL A 377 -19.66 -13.42 -14.49
CA VAL A 377 -20.91 -13.61 -13.74
C VAL A 377 -21.50 -12.26 -13.32
N ILE A 378 -20.72 -11.35 -12.77
CA ILE A 378 -21.22 -10.05 -12.32
C ILE A 378 -21.64 -9.15 -13.48
N ASP A 379 -21.09 -9.32 -14.68
CA ASP A 379 -21.50 -8.57 -15.88
C ASP A 379 -22.94 -8.92 -16.33
N THR A 380 -23.41 -10.12 -16.03
CA THR A 380 -24.78 -10.54 -16.38
C THR A 380 -25.88 -9.87 -15.55
N ILE A 381 -25.53 -9.26 -14.42
CA ILE A 381 -26.49 -8.63 -13.49
C ILE A 381 -26.56 -7.13 -13.77
N PRO A 382 -27.75 -6.52 -13.78
CA PRO A 382 -27.88 -5.10 -14.04
C PRO A 382 -27.27 -4.24 -12.93
N ALA A 383 -26.89 -3.02 -13.27
CA ALA A 383 -26.38 -2.03 -12.35
C ALA A 383 -27.29 -1.86 -11.12
N GLY A 384 -26.70 -1.84 -9.93
CA GLY A 384 -27.39 -1.75 -8.66
C GLY A 384 -27.89 -3.09 -8.11
N SER A 385 -27.44 -4.23 -8.67
CA SER A 385 -27.66 -5.59 -8.14
C SER A 385 -29.13 -5.88 -7.78
N ASN A 386 -30.06 -5.44 -8.64
CA ASN A 386 -31.50 -5.51 -8.41
C ASN A 386 -31.95 -4.92 -7.04
N GLY A 387 -31.19 -3.94 -6.53
CA GLY A 387 -31.48 -3.25 -5.27
C GLY A 387 -30.83 -3.88 -4.04
N VAL A 388 -30.03 -4.93 -4.20
CA VAL A 388 -29.21 -5.47 -3.09
C VAL A 388 -28.02 -4.54 -2.83
N VAL A 389 -27.77 -4.24 -1.55
CA VAL A 389 -26.62 -3.41 -1.11
C VAL A 389 -25.79 -4.20 -0.13
N PHE A 390 -24.47 -4.22 -0.35
CA PHE A 390 -23.50 -4.85 0.56
C PHE A 390 -22.61 -3.81 1.23
N THR A 391 -22.25 -4.03 2.50
CA THR A 391 -21.31 -3.20 3.25
C THR A 391 -20.00 -3.95 3.45
N PRO A 392 -18.85 -3.43 2.97
CA PRO A 392 -17.57 -4.15 2.94
C PRO A 392 -16.80 -4.06 4.28
N TRP A 393 -17.47 -4.04 5.42
CA TRP A 393 -16.87 -3.85 6.74
C TRP A 393 -16.60 -5.17 7.47
N LEU A 394 -16.06 -6.17 6.76
CA LEU A 394 -15.86 -7.53 7.29
C LEU A 394 -14.86 -7.60 8.45
N HIS A 395 -14.07 -6.56 8.67
CA HIS A 395 -13.09 -6.46 9.76
C HIS A 395 -13.10 -5.05 10.38
N GLY A 396 -14.29 -4.54 10.68
CA GLY A 396 -14.44 -3.14 11.08
C GLY A 396 -14.23 -2.17 9.91
N ASN A 397 -14.14 -0.89 10.22
CA ASN A 397 -13.87 0.18 9.26
C ASN A 397 -12.98 1.26 9.85
N ARG A 398 -12.17 1.93 8.99
CA ARG A 398 -11.24 2.98 9.40
C ARG A 398 -11.63 4.37 8.86
N CYS A 399 -11.87 4.49 7.57
CA CYS A 399 -12.25 5.74 6.91
C CYS A 399 -13.53 5.55 6.09
N PRO A 400 -14.40 6.54 5.94
CA PRO A 400 -14.38 7.88 6.53
C PRO A 400 -14.99 7.96 7.95
N PHE A 401 -15.17 6.84 8.61
CA PHE A 401 -15.56 6.72 10.04
C PHE A 401 -14.77 5.55 10.65
N GLU A 402 -14.32 5.69 11.88
CA GLU A 402 -13.66 4.60 12.59
C GLU A 402 -14.69 3.86 13.44
N ASP A 403 -14.82 2.56 13.18
CA ASP A 403 -15.66 1.68 13.97
C ASP A 403 -15.14 0.23 13.87
N PRO A 404 -14.43 -0.27 14.90
CA PRO A 404 -13.92 -1.63 14.92
C PRO A 404 -15.03 -2.69 15.01
N ASN A 405 -16.24 -2.28 15.43
CA ASN A 405 -17.39 -3.17 15.58
C ASN A 405 -18.25 -3.27 14.31
N ALA A 406 -18.02 -2.38 13.32
CA ALA A 406 -18.74 -2.46 12.05
C ALA A 406 -18.52 -3.82 11.38
N ALA A 407 -19.57 -4.36 10.76
CA ALA A 407 -19.56 -5.65 10.12
C ALA A 407 -20.20 -5.62 8.74
N GLY A 408 -19.87 -6.62 7.90
CA GLY A 408 -20.49 -6.80 6.60
C GLY A 408 -21.96 -7.17 6.71
N MET A 409 -22.79 -6.63 5.79
CA MET A 409 -24.20 -6.98 5.72
C MET A 409 -24.68 -6.96 4.26
N PHE A 410 -25.60 -7.86 3.93
CA PHE A 410 -26.44 -7.76 2.73
C PHE A 410 -27.80 -7.17 3.11
N PHE A 411 -28.20 -6.12 2.45
CA PHE A 411 -29.46 -5.43 2.68
C PHE A 411 -30.40 -5.56 1.49
N ASN A 412 -31.71 -5.68 1.74
CA ASN A 412 -32.79 -5.77 0.75
C ASN A 412 -32.76 -7.08 -0.09
N ILE A 413 -32.47 -8.21 0.56
CA ILE A 413 -32.64 -9.53 -0.04
C ILE A 413 -34.14 -9.83 -0.19
N ARG A 414 -34.56 -10.30 -1.38
CA ARG A 414 -35.92 -10.68 -1.72
C ARG A 414 -35.97 -12.14 -2.19
N LEU A 415 -37.18 -12.65 -2.41
CA LEU A 415 -37.36 -14.03 -2.84
C LEU A 415 -36.67 -14.34 -4.18
N GLU A 416 -36.57 -13.34 -5.05
CA GLU A 416 -35.97 -13.45 -6.38
C GLU A 416 -34.44 -13.22 -6.36
N THR A 417 -33.90 -12.80 -5.24
CA THR A 417 -32.46 -12.51 -5.12
C THR A 417 -31.64 -13.80 -5.20
N GLY A 418 -30.84 -13.94 -6.23
CA GLY A 418 -29.94 -15.05 -6.42
C GLY A 418 -28.51 -14.74 -5.93
N LYS A 419 -27.64 -15.74 -6.01
CA LYS A 419 -26.24 -15.67 -5.63
C LYS A 419 -25.48 -14.63 -6.47
N THR A 420 -25.80 -14.52 -7.74
CA THR A 420 -25.12 -13.59 -8.67
C THR A 420 -25.34 -12.13 -8.31
N GLU A 421 -26.56 -11.77 -7.86
CA GLU A 421 -26.83 -10.43 -7.31
C GLU A 421 -26.03 -10.16 -6.05
N LEU A 422 -25.87 -11.16 -5.16
CA LEU A 422 -25.04 -11.01 -3.94
C LEU A 422 -23.57 -10.78 -4.30
N ILE A 423 -23.03 -11.52 -5.27
CA ILE A 423 -21.63 -11.38 -5.71
C ILE A 423 -21.40 -9.98 -6.31
N ARG A 424 -22.28 -9.54 -7.23
CA ARG A 424 -22.18 -8.19 -7.79
C ARG A 424 -22.32 -7.10 -6.73
N ALA A 425 -23.24 -7.26 -5.78
CA ALA A 425 -23.42 -6.30 -4.68
C ALA A 425 -22.15 -6.13 -3.83
N VAL A 426 -21.32 -7.17 -3.68
CA VAL A 426 -20.03 -7.06 -2.97
C VAL A 426 -19.09 -6.12 -3.71
N VAL A 427 -18.94 -6.26 -5.02
CA VAL A 427 -18.10 -5.38 -5.84
C VAL A 427 -18.64 -3.94 -5.81
N GLU A 428 -19.95 -3.77 -5.99
CA GLU A 428 -20.60 -2.45 -5.91
C GLU A 428 -20.42 -1.82 -4.51
N GLY A 429 -20.50 -2.61 -3.43
CA GLY A 429 -20.29 -2.16 -2.06
C GLY A 429 -18.88 -1.64 -1.80
N ILE A 430 -17.87 -2.32 -2.32
CA ILE A 430 -16.48 -1.84 -2.30
C ILE A 430 -16.38 -0.49 -3.03
N CYS A 431 -16.94 -0.40 -4.24
CA CYS A 431 -16.92 0.83 -5.04
C CYS A 431 -17.71 1.98 -4.38
N PHE A 432 -18.84 1.69 -3.71
CA PHE A 432 -19.57 2.69 -2.92
C PHE A 432 -18.71 3.22 -1.77
N HIS A 433 -17.97 2.36 -1.11
CA HIS A 433 -17.08 2.80 -0.03
C HIS A 433 -15.95 3.69 -0.56
N MET A 434 -15.33 3.33 -1.68
CA MET A 434 -14.33 4.16 -2.36
C MET A 434 -14.91 5.53 -2.77
N ARG A 435 -16.16 5.56 -3.29
CA ARG A 435 -16.88 6.81 -3.57
C ARG A 435 -17.06 7.65 -2.30
N TRP A 436 -17.45 7.03 -1.18
CA TRP A 436 -17.65 7.75 0.08
C TRP A 436 -16.35 8.40 0.58
N MET A 437 -15.26 7.66 0.56
CA MET A 437 -13.94 8.21 0.90
C MET A 437 -13.53 9.35 -0.03
N LEU A 438 -13.73 9.18 -1.34
CA LEU A 438 -13.39 10.21 -2.33
C LEU A 438 -14.23 11.49 -2.13
N GLU A 439 -15.54 11.38 -1.97
CA GLU A 439 -16.41 12.52 -1.67
C GLU A 439 -15.99 13.25 -0.38
N ARG A 440 -15.53 12.49 0.63
CA ARG A 440 -15.03 13.07 1.88
C ARG A 440 -13.70 13.80 1.68
N GLN A 441 -12.77 13.21 0.93
CA GLN A 441 -11.49 13.85 0.58
C GLN A 441 -11.70 15.15 -0.17
N GLU A 442 -12.60 15.18 -1.15
CA GLU A 442 -12.86 16.34 -1.99
C GLU A 442 -13.35 17.55 -1.22
N GLN A 443 -13.98 17.39 -0.06
CA GLN A 443 -14.30 18.51 0.83
C GLN A 443 -13.07 19.31 1.27
N LYS A 444 -11.88 18.67 1.28
CA LYS A 444 -10.61 19.29 1.66
C LYS A 444 -9.72 19.65 0.47
N VAL A 445 -9.73 18.80 -0.58
CA VAL A 445 -8.72 18.85 -1.64
C VAL A 445 -9.26 19.32 -3.01
N SER A 446 -10.56 19.57 -3.17
CA SER A 446 -11.16 20.00 -4.44
C SER A 446 -10.48 21.23 -5.07
N LYS A 447 -9.93 22.12 -4.24
CA LYS A 447 -9.17 23.31 -4.70
C LYS A 447 -7.89 22.95 -5.47
N TYR A 448 -7.35 21.74 -5.33
CA TYR A 448 -6.15 21.27 -6.02
C TYR A 448 -6.47 20.46 -7.28
N LYS A 449 -7.70 19.98 -7.42
CA LYS A 449 -8.11 19.11 -8.51
C LYS A 449 -8.05 19.83 -9.86
N LYS A 450 -7.39 19.20 -10.84
CA LYS A 450 -7.26 19.73 -12.21
C LYS A 450 -8.17 19.00 -13.20
N GLU A 451 -8.32 17.69 -13.02
CA GLU A 451 -9.07 16.80 -13.91
C GLU A 451 -10.06 15.95 -13.12
N ASP A 452 -11.13 15.53 -13.76
CA ASP A 452 -12.15 14.66 -13.16
C ASP A 452 -11.89 13.18 -13.47
N THR A 453 -10.62 12.81 -13.37
CA THR A 453 -10.11 11.47 -13.67
C THR A 453 -9.55 10.83 -12.41
N VAL A 454 -9.77 9.53 -12.25
CA VAL A 454 -9.23 8.73 -11.15
C VAL A 454 -8.38 7.61 -11.74
N ARG A 455 -7.20 7.35 -11.16
CA ARG A 455 -6.37 6.21 -11.50
C ARG A 455 -6.70 5.04 -10.62
N PHE A 456 -7.08 3.90 -11.22
CA PHE A 456 -7.45 2.69 -10.49
C PHE A 456 -6.37 1.62 -10.63
N CYS A 457 -6.01 0.98 -9.52
CA CYS A 457 -4.88 0.09 -9.44
C CYS A 457 -5.04 -0.97 -8.35
N GLY A 458 -4.11 -1.93 -8.31
CA GLY A 458 -4.19 -3.13 -7.49
C GLY A 458 -4.87 -4.28 -8.20
N GLY A 459 -5.08 -5.39 -7.50
CA GLY A 459 -5.72 -6.59 -8.05
C GLY A 459 -7.15 -6.34 -8.56
N GLY A 460 -7.91 -5.44 -7.91
CA GLY A 460 -9.25 -5.06 -8.35
C GLY A 460 -9.31 -4.39 -9.72
N ALA A 461 -8.21 -3.80 -10.17
CA ALA A 461 -8.13 -3.16 -11.49
C ALA A 461 -7.82 -4.15 -12.63
N LEU A 462 -7.71 -5.44 -12.34
CA LEU A 462 -7.59 -6.49 -13.36
C LEU A 462 -8.94 -6.79 -14.01
N GLY A 463 -10.04 -6.69 -13.25
CA GLY A 463 -11.40 -6.97 -13.71
C GLY A 463 -11.99 -5.80 -14.52
N GLU A 464 -12.33 -6.05 -15.77
CA GLU A 464 -12.91 -5.02 -16.67
C GLU A 464 -14.29 -4.57 -16.18
N THR A 465 -15.13 -5.50 -15.76
CA THR A 465 -16.47 -5.21 -15.20
C THR A 465 -16.35 -4.42 -13.90
N THR A 466 -15.42 -4.79 -13.03
CA THR A 466 -15.13 -4.04 -11.79
C THR A 466 -14.69 -2.60 -12.09
N CYS A 467 -13.81 -2.39 -13.07
CA CYS A 467 -13.39 -1.05 -13.50
C CYS A 467 -14.54 -0.21 -14.04
N GLN A 468 -15.43 -0.82 -14.84
CA GLN A 468 -16.62 -0.15 -15.37
C GLN A 468 -17.61 0.20 -14.24
N ILE A 469 -17.85 -0.72 -13.30
CA ILE A 469 -18.70 -0.47 -12.11
C ILE A 469 -18.14 0.72 -11.30
N LEU A 470 -16.83 0.77 -11.08
CA LEU A 470 -16.21 1.88 -10.37
C LEU A 470 -16.41 3.21 -11.11
N SER A 471 -16.17 3.24 -12.44
CA SER A 471 -16.40 4.42 -13.28
C SER A 471 -17.85 4.90 -13.21
N ASP A 472 -18.81 3.97 -13.33
CA ASP A 472 -20.25 4.26 -13.27
C ASP A 472 -20.68 4.80 -11.89
N ILE A 473 -20.16 4.22 -10.80
CA ILE A 473 -20.47 4.65 -9.43
C ILE A 473 -19.86 6.02 -9.14
N LEU A 474 -18.63 6.28 -9.59
CA LEU A 474 -17.97 7.57 -9.41
C LEU A 474 -18.51 8.64 -10.37
N GLN A 475 -19.12 8.26 -11.49
CA GLN A 475 -19.46 9.14 -12.63
C GLN A 475 -18.24 9.91 -13.15
N ARG A 476 -17.08 9.21 -13.26
CA ARG A 476 -15.78 9.76 -13.68
C ARG A 476 -15.04 8.78 -14.57
N ASP A 477 -14.14 9.33 -15.35
CA ASP A 477 -13.17 8.53 -16.08
C ASP A 477 -12.24 7.80 -15.12
N VAL A 478 -12.14 6.47 -15.29
CA VAL A 478 -11.25 5.60 -14.54
C VAL A 478 -10.15 5.12 -15.47
N VAL A 479 -8.92 5.55 -15.19
CA VAL A 479 -7.72 5.19 -15.95
C VAL A 479 -7.03 3.99 -15.29
N VAL A 480 -6.78 2.95 -16.07
CA VAL A 480 -6.03 1.76 -15.65
C VAL A 480 -4.73 1.69 -16.43
N VAL A 481 -3.63 1.53 -15.73
CA VAL A 481 -2.30 1.36 -16.31
C VAL A 481 -2.01 -0.11 -16.65
N GLU A 482 -1.00 -0.37 -17.46
CA GLU A 482 -0.54 -1.74 -17.69
C GLU A 482 -0.01 -2.36 -16.39
N SER A 483 -0.33 -3.65 -16.19
CA SER A 483 0.08 -4.41 -14.99
C SER A 483 -0.31 -3.74 -13.66
N PRO A 484 -1.59 -3.39 -13.47
CA PRO A 484 -2.06 -2.60 -12.33
C PRO A 484 -1.81 -3.27 -10.96
N GLN A 485 -1.55 -4.58 -10.94
CA GLN A 485 -1.17 -5.36 -9.76
C GLN A 485 0.32 -5.24 -9.38
N ASN A 486 1.14 -4.62 -10.22
CA ASN A 486 2.60 -4.50 -10.04
C ASN A 486 3.06 -3.04 -9.83
N ILE A 487 2.14 -2.14 -9.55
CA ILE A 487 2.42 -0.70 -9.47
C ILE A 487 3.36 -0.30 -8.33
N GLY A 488 3.40 -1.06 -7.23
CA GLY A 488 4.41 -0.85 -6.19
C GLY A 488 5.82 -0.98 -6.76
N ALA A 489 6.06 -2.03 -7.57
CA ALA A 489 7.33 -2.24 -8.25
C ALA A 489 7.63 -1.15 -9.29
N VAL A 490 6.62 -0.69 -10.05
CA VAL A 490 6.76 0.43 -11.02
C VAL A 490 7.07 1.74 -10.28
N GLY A 491 6.43 2.00 -9.14
CA GLY A 491 6.73 3.16 -8.29
C GLY A 491 8.17 3.14 -7.77
N ALA A 492 8.67 1.97 -7.37
CA ALA A 492 10.07 1.81 -6.97
C ALA A 492 11.04 2.05 -8.13
N ALA A 493 10.70 1.60 -9.36
CA ALA A 493 11.48 1.90 -10.56
C ALA A 493 11.50 3.41 -10.88
N ALA A 494 10.40 4.12 -10.61
CA ALA A 494 10.35 5.57 -10.75
C ALA A 494 11.37 6.28 -9.85
N CYS A 495 11.58 5.80 -8.62
CA CYS A 495 12.63 6.32 -7.74
C CYS A 495 14.02 6.16 -8.35
N ILE A 496 14.31 5.01 -8.97
CA ILE A 496 15.57 4.78 -9.69
C ILE A 496 15.68 5.73 -10.88
N ALA A 497 14.64 5.86 -11.69
CA ALA A 497 14.65 6.70 -12.90
C ALA A 497 14.96 8.17 -12.58
N VAL A 498 14.39 8.70 -11.48
CA VAL A 498 14.68 10.06 -10.98
C VAL A 498 16.11 10.12 -10.41
N GLY A 499 16.50 9.15 -9.61
CA GLY A 499 17.82 9.09 -8.99
C GLY A 499 18.96 9.00 -9.99
N MET A 500 18.79 8.23 -11.07
CA MET A 500 19.70 8.14 -12.21
C MET A 500 19.62 9.34 -13.16
N LYS A 501 18.68 10.27 -12.91
CA LYS A 501 18.44 11.43 -13.79
C LYS A 501 17.99 11.06 -15.21
N LEU A 502 17.35 9.90 -15.39
CA LEU A 502 16.70 9.52 -16.65
C LEU A 502 15.49 10.41 -16.91
N ILE A 503 14.82 10.84 -15.85
CA ILE A 503 13.78 11.86 -15.85
C ILE A 503 14.11 12.94 -14.80
N PRO A 504 13.72 14.20 -15.05
CA PRO A 504 14.09 15.33 -14.17
C PRO A 504 13.44 15.25 -12.78
N THR A 505 12.17 14.89 -12.72
CA THR A 505 11.37 14.94 -11.47
C THR A 505 10.38 13.78 -11.41
N MET A 506 9.84 13.54 -10.22
CA MET A 506 8.80 12.53 -10.01
C MET A 506 7.52 12.81 -10.85
N LYS A 507 7.22 14.06 -11.16
CA LYS A 507 6.09 14.44 -12.01
C LYS A 507 6.22 13.94 -13.45
N ASP A 508 7.45 13.79 -13.94
CA ASP A 508 7.73 13.28 -15.29
C ASP A 508 7.49 11.77 -15.43
N VAL A 509 7.40 11.04 -14.32
CA VAL A 509 7.11 9.60 -14.29
C VAL A 509 5.82 9.25 -15.03
N LYS A 510 4.79 10.12 -14.95
CA LYS A 510 3.50 9.93 -15.64
C LYS A 510 3.65 9.66 -17.14
N LYS A 511 4.70 10.19 -17.76
CA LYS A 511 5.02 9.99 -19.20
C LYS A 511 5.57 8.61 -19.51
N LEU A 512 6.17 7.94 -18.53
CA LEU A 512 6.79 6.61 -18.67
C LEU A 512 5.84 5.47 -18.32
N ILE A 513 4.68 5.76 -17.74
CA ILE A 513 3.72 4.74 -17.30
C ILE A 513 2.68 4.53 -18.40
N PRO A 514 2.67 3.37 -19.07
CA PRO A 514 1.72 3.10 -20.13
C PRO A 514 0.31 2.92 -19.57
N VAL A 515 -0.65 3.63 -20.17
CA VAL A 515 -2.08 3.46 -19.90
C VAL A 515 -2.58 2.26 -20.69
N LYS A 516 -3.21 1.29 -20.01
CA LYS A 516 -3.87 0.15 -20.65
C LYS A 516 -5.18 0.58 -21.28
N THR A 517 -6.04 1.25 -20.49
CA THR A 517 -7.37 1.67 -20.96
C THR A 517 -7.94 2.76 -20.04
N THR A 518 -8.98 3.43 -20.54
CA THR A 518 -9.81 4.37 -19.78
C THR A 518 -11.26 3.93 -19.87
N TYR A 519 -11.90 3.74 -18.72
CA TYR A 519 -13.32 3.44 -18.60
C TYR A 519 -14.09 4.74 -18.43
N HIS A 520 -15.07 4.95 -19.29
CA HIS A 520 -15.95 6.11 -19.24
C HIS A 520 -17.28 5.76 -18.56
N PRO A 521 -17.83 6.66 -17.71
CA PRO A 521 -19.04 6.34 -16.96
C PRO A 521 -20.26 6.23 -17.86
N ASN A 522 -21.03 5.17 -17.68
CA ASN A 522 -22.36 5.03 -18.28
C ASN A 522 -23.36 5.90 -17.50
N LYS A 523 -23.74 7.02 -18.09
CA LYS A 523 -24.68 7.98 -17.46
C LYS A 523 -26.06 7.37 -17.17
N ALA A 524 -26.47 6.33 -17.89
CA ALA A 524 -27.74 5.65 -17.63
C ALA A 524 -27.78 4.97 -16.25
N ASN A 525 -26.63 4.54 -15.73
CA ASN A 525 -26.49 3.88 -14.43
C ASN A 525 -26.45 4.86 -13.25
N LYS A 526 -26.28 6.18 -13.51
CA LYS A 526 -26.13 7.19 -12.46
C LYS A 526 -27.25 7.18 -11.43
N ALA A 527 -28.51 7.16 -11.89
CA ALA A 527 -29.66 7.28 -10.99
C ALA A 527 -29.79 6.08 -10.04
N VAL A 528 -29.54 4.86 -10.52
CA VAL A 528 -29.59 3.65 -9.68
C VAL A 528 -28.44 3.65 -8.67
N TYR A 529 -27.24 4.00 -9.09
CA TYR A 529 -26.09 4.03 -8.19
C TYR A 529 -26.16 5.16 -7.16
N ASP A 530 -26.64 6.35 -7.51
CA ASP A 530 -26.84 7.44 -6.54
C ASP A 530 -27.86 7.06 -5.46
N ARG A 531 -28.96 6.42 -5.85
CA ARG A 531 -29.97 5.90 -4.92
C ARG A 531 -29.38 4.85 -3.98
N ASN A 532 -28.68 3.84 -4.52
CA ASN A 532 -28.11 2.76 -3.74
C ASN A 532 -26.98 3.27 -2.83
N PHE A 533 -26.18 4.22 -3.30
CA PHE A 533 -25.13 4.85 -2.50
C PHE A 533 -25.68 5.64 -1.31
N GLN A 534 -26.81 6.33 -1.46
CA GLN A 534 -27.46 6.99 -0.34
C GLN A 534 -27.94 5.97 0.71
N VAL A 535 -28.51 4.86 0.28
CA VAL A 535 -28.88 3.75 1.19
C VAL A 535 -27.65 3.20 1.87
N PHE A 536 -26.56 2.93 1.13
CA PHE A 536 -25.29 2.44 1.65
C PHE A 536 -24.77 3.29 2.82
N LYS A 537 -24.76 4.63 2.68
CA LYS A 537 -24.33 5.53 3.76
C LYS A 537 -25.26 5.49 4.98
N ASN A 538 -26.58 5.36 4.77
CA ASN A 538 -27.55 5.26 5.85
C ASN A 538 -27.38 3.97 6.64
N LEU A 539 -27.01 2.84 6.01
CA LEU A 539 -26.84 1.55 6.67
C LEU A 539 -25.85 1.61 7.85
N TYR A 540 -24.74 2.36 7.72
CA TYR A 540 -23.85 2.55 8.87
C TYR A 540 -24.52 3.32 9.99
N LYS A 541 -25.09 4.48 9.67
CA LYS A 541 -25.72 5.36 10.66
C LYS A 541 -26.82 4.64 11.45
N ASP A 542 -27.65 3.88 10.74
CA ASP A 542 -28.83 3.25 11.32
C ASP A 542 -28.48 1.96 12.09
N ASN A 543 -27.35 1.32 11.80
CA ASN A 543 -26.92 0.06 12.42
C ASN A 543 -25.74 0.16 13.37
N LYS A 544 -25.15 1.34 13.58
CA LYS A 544 -24.00 1.53 14.47
C LYS A 544 -24.22 0.93 15.88
N LYS A 545 -25.38 1.17 16.49
CA LYS A 545 -25.71 0.59 17.79
C LYS A 545 -25.86 -0.93 17.77
N ASN A 546 -26.37 -1.48 16.66
CA ASN A 546 -26.50 -2.93 16.50
C ASN A 546 -25.12 -3.59 16.40
N PHE A 547 -24.19 -2.98 15.67
CA PHE A 547 -22.80 -3.46 15.62
C PHE A 547 -22.14 -3.44 16.99
N GLU A 548 -22.33 -2.37 17.78
CA GLU A 548 -21.82 -2.27 19.14
C GLU A 548 -22.40 -3.37 20.06
N ILE A 549 -23.69 -3.70 19.95
CA ILE A 549 -24.33 -4.76 20.74
C ILE A 549 -23.79 -6.15 20.36
N LEU A 550 -23.54 -6.40 19.07
CA LEU A 550 -23.16 -7.72 18.60
C LEU A 550 -21.64 -7.97 18.72
N ASN A 551 -20.82 -6.94 18.57
CA ASN A 551 -19.38 -7.07 18.36
C ASN A 551 -18.55 -6.25 19.38
N GLY A 552 -19.20 -5.46 20.24
CA GLY A 552 -18.57 -4.57 21.24
C GLY A 552 -18.19 -5.24 22.56
#